data_d18c456980dd7089b00981badc14ba78
#
_entry.id   d18c456980dd7089b00981badc14ba78
#
_cell.length_a   1.000
_cell.length_b   1.000
_cell.length_c   1.000
_cell.angle_alpha   90.00
_cell.angle_beta   90.00
_cell.angle_gamma   90.00
#
_symmetry.space_group_name_H-M   'P 1'
#
loop_
_entity.id
_entity.type
_entity.pdbx_description
1 polymer ?
#
loop_
_entity_poly.entity_id
_entity_poly.type
_entity_poly.pdbx_seq_one_letter_code
_entity_poly.pdbx_strand_id
1 'polypeptide(L)'
;MLVRLFLEAHARPPQQIILDLDATDDPLHGHQEGRFFHGYYDCYCYLPLYIFCGRHLLGAKLRPANIDASAGSVEEVARIVAEIRTRWPFVRILLRADSGFAREALMAWCEENRVDYLFGLARNARLVAMIEAELSEAKAKAERSGRAARRFKDFKWRTRNSWSRKRRVIEKEEWTKREDNPRFIVTSLKRTETGAAETPANFVGRVGAF
;
A
#
# COMPACT_ATOMS: atom_id res chain seq x y z
N MET A 1 11.32 -17.21 13.35
CA MET A 1 11.85 -16.53 14.57
C MET A 1 11.12 -15.20 14.83
N LEU A 2 11.19 -14.20 13.96
CA LEU A 2 10.60 -12.86 14.18
C LEU A 2 9.08 -12.89 14.45
N VAL A 3 8.32 -13.63 13.65
CA VAL A 3 6.86 -13.78 13.82
C VAL A 3 6.52 -14.40 15.17
N ARG A 4 7.30 -15.39 15.64
CA ARG A 4 7.09 -16.00 16.96
C ARG A 4 7.29 -15.00 18.09
N LEU A 5 8.36 -14.20 18.03
CA LEU A 5 8.60 -13.13 19.02
C LEU A 5 7.45 -12.12 19.05
N PHE A 6 6.93 -11.74 17.86
CA PHE A 6 5.77 -10.89 17.76
C PHE A 6 4.54 -11.52 18.43
N LEU A 7 4.25 -12.79 18.16
CA LEU A 7 3.12 -13.50 18.75
C LEU A 7 3.27 -13.64 20.29
N GLU A 8 4.48 -13.89 20.78
CA GLU A 8 4.79 -14.01 22.21
C GLU A 8 4.68 -12.67 22.96
N ALA A 9 4.96 -11.55 22.25
CA ALA A 9 4.84 -10.20 22.83
C ALA A 9 3.37 -9.77 23.11
N HIS A 10 2.39 -10.56 22.68
CA HIS A 10 0.98 -10.24 22.84
C HIS A 10 0.29 -11.27 23.77
N ALA A 11 -0.21 -10.80 24.92
CA ALA A 11 -0.93 -11.64 25.87
C ALA A 11 -2.25 -12.20 25.31
N ARG A 12 -2.89 -11.46 24.38
CA ARG A 12 -4.16 -11.83 23.71
C ARG A 12 -4.10 -11.47 22.23
N PRO A 13 -4.77 -12.26 21.35
CA PRO A 13 -4.85 -11.92 19.95
C PRO A 13 -5.60 -10.59 19.76
N PRO A 14 -5.07 -9.64 18.97
CA PRO A 14 -5.80 -8.44 18.58
C PRO A 14 -6.93 -8.82 17.62
N GLN A 15 -7.95 -7.96 17.51
CA GLN A 15 -9.03 -8.17 16.52
C GLN A 15 -8.52 -8.03 15.09
N GLN A 16 -7.58 -7.13 14.86
CA GLN A 16 -6.97 -6.85 13.57
C GLN A 16 -5.50 -6.51 13.74
N ILE A 17 -4.69 -6.93 12.76
CA ILE A 17 -3.30 -6.52 12.60
C ILE A 17 -3.11 -5.88 11.23
N ILE A 18 -2.17 -4.95 11.14
CA ILE A 18 -1.76 -4.33 9.89
C ILE A 18 -0.32 -4.76 9.62
N LEU A 19 -0.10 -5.33 8.45
CA LEU A 19 1.22 -5.66 7.96
C LEU A 19 1.64 -4.61 6.94
N ASP A 20 2.66 -3.84 7.28
CA ASP A 20 3.25 -2.82 6.42
C ASP A 20 4.39 -3.44 5.61
N LEU A 21 4.24 -3.40 4.29
CA LEU A 21 5.26 -3.85 3.33
C LEU A 21 5.99 -2.63 2.79
N ASP A 22 7.31 -2.71 2.82
CA ASP A 22 8.19 -1.67 2.28
C ASP A 22 9.35 -2.28 1.50
N ALA A 23 9.68 -1.66 0.36
CA ALA A 23 10.84 -1.98 -0.44
C ALA A 23 11.63 -0.68 -0.62
N THR A 24 12.62 -0.48 0.20
CA THR A 24 13.46 0.72 0.20
C THR A 24 14.83 0.42 -0.38
N ASP A 25 15.52 1.45 -0.85
CA ASP A 25 16.91 1.32 -1.27
C ASP A 25 17.85 1.19 -0.07
N ASP A 26 18.89 0.37 -0.26
CA ASP A 26 20.03 0.25 0.64
C ASP A 26 21.29 0.61 -0.17
N PRO A 27 21.69 1.90 -0.20
CA PRO A 27 22.80 2.37 -1.02
C PRO A 27 24.11 1.70 -0.65
N LEU A 28 24.88 1.32 -1.66
CA LEU A 28 26.12 0.57 -1.49
C LEU A 28 27.34 1.39 -1.88
N HIS A 29 28.32 1.35 -1.00
CA HIS A 29 29.65 1.88 -1.24
C HIS A 29 30.61 0.73 -1.63
N GLY A 30 31.30 0.87 -2.78
CA GLY A 30 32.22 -0.15 -3.27
C GLY A 30 31.57 -1.19 -4.21
N HIS A 31 32.23 -2.34 -4.40
CA HIS A 31 31.91 -3.36 -5.42
C HIS A 31 31.34 -4.63 -4.77
N GLN A 32 30.22 -4.52 -4.09
CA GLN A 32 29.57 -5.69 -3.47
C GLN A 32 28.86 -6.53 -4.53
N GLU A 33 28.87 -7.85 -4.36
CA GLU A 33 28.19 -8.80 -5.23
C GLU A 33 26.67 -8.59 -5.19
N GLY A 34 26.00 -8.72 -6.33
CA GLY A 34 24.54 -8.58 -6.43
C GLY A 34 24.00 -7.16 -6.33
N ARG A 35 24.88 -6.14 -6.30
CA ARG A 35 24.44 -4.75 -6.43
C ARG A 35 24.05 -4.44 -7.86
N PHE A 36 22.99 -3.66 -8.04
CA PHE A 36 22.57 -3.14 -9.34
C PHE A 36 22.28 -1.66 -9.24
N PHE A 37 22.41 -0.96 -10.36
CA PHE A 37 22.00 0.43 -10.47
C PHE A 37 20.47 0.49 -10.52
N HIS A 38 19.86 1.30 -9.65
CA HIS A 38 18.43 1.50 -9.61
C HIS A 38 18.07 2.89 -10.10
N GLY A 39 17.42 2.98 -11.28
CA GLY A 39 17.16 4.25 -11.95
C GLY A 39 16.25 5.23 -11.20
N TYR A 40 15.37 4.74 -10.32
CA TYR A 40 14.51 5.60 -9.49
C TYR A 40 15.29 6.25 -8.35
N TYR A 41 16.21 5.51 -7.72
CA TYR A 41 17.03 6.00 -6.60
C TYR A 41 18.35 6.63 -7.05
N ASP A 42 18.68 6.51 -8.35
CA ASP A 42 19.91 7.04 -8.96
C ASP A 42 21.20 6.57 -8.26
N CYS A 43 21.23 5.33 -7.79
CA CYS A 43 22.39 4.76 -7.11
C CYS A 43 22.52 3.25 -7.30
N TYR A 44 23.71 2.72 -7.01
CA TYR A 44 23.91 1.29 -6.82
C TYR A 44 23.45 0.89 -5.42
N CYS A 45 22.48 -0.03 -5.36
CA CYS A 45 21.89 -0.42 -4.10
C CYS A 45 21.43 -1.89 -4.10
N TYR A 46 21.06 -2.39 -2.93
CA TYR A 46 20.09 -3.46 -2.77
C TYR A 46 18.69 -2.88 -2.66
N LEU A 47 17.66 -3.73 -2.81
CA LEU A 47 16.26 -3.40 -2.61
C LEU A 47 15.62 -4.38 -1.61
N PRO A 48 16.00 -4.31 -0.33
CA PRO A 48 15.44 -5.19 0.68
C PRO A 48 13.92 -5.04 0.78
N LEU A 49 13.24 -6.15 1.08
CA LEU A 49 11.84 -6.17 1.45
C LEU A 49 11.72 -6.27 2.96
N TYR A 50 11.05 -5.31 3.56
CA TYR A 50 10.70 -5.31 4.97
C TYR A 50 9.19 -5.52 5.15
N ILE A 51 8.82 -6.28 6.19
CA ILE A 51 7.41 -6.45 6.59
C ILE A 51 7.33 -6.20 8.09
N PHE A 52 6.54 -5.19 8.45
CA PHE A 52 6.34 -4.78 9.82
C PHE A 52 4.89 -5.01 10.29
N CYS A 53 4.70 -5.18 11.59
CA CYS A 53 3.43 -5.00 12.27
C CYS A 53 3.61 -3.97 13.41
N GLY A 54 3.19 -2.74 13.17
CA GLY A 54 3.54 -1.63 14.04
C GLY A 54 5.07 -1.47 14.15
N ARG A 55 5.61 -1.62 15.35
CA ARG A 55 7.06 -1.56 15.59
C ARG A 55 7.79 -2.93 15.51
N HIS A 56 7.07 -4.00 15.23
CA HIS A 56 7.66 -5.35 15.17
C HIS A 56 8.04 -5.69 13.73
N LEU A 57 9.32 -5.98 13.51
CA LEU A 57 9.80 -6.52 12.24
C LEU A 57 9.40 -8.00 12.17
N LEU A 58 8.64 -8.39 11.16
CA LEU A 58 8.19 -9.77 10.91
C LEU A 58 8.96 -10.47 9.80
N GLY A 59 9.48 -9.70 8.86
CA GLY A 59 10.29 -10.19 7.75
C GLY A 59 11.27 -9.13 7.26
N ALA A 60 12.50 -9.57 6.94
CA ALA A 60 13.51 -8.78 6.25
C ALA A 60 14.19 -9.70 5.24
N LYS A 61 14.15 -9.33 3.95
CA LYS A 61 14.72 -10.11 2.87
C LYS A 61 15.60 -9.23 2.01
N LEU A 62 16.89 -9.50 2.04
CA LEU A 62 17.83 -8.83 1.14
C LEU A 62 17.57 -9.27 -0.31
N ARG A 63 17.52 -8.30 -1.23
CA ARG A 63 17.23 -8.54 -2.65
C ARG A 63 18.09 -7.63 -3.52
N PRO A 64 18.44 -8.07 -4.75
CA PRO A 64 19.09 -7.18 -5.71
C PRO A 64 18.14 -6.07 -6.17
N ALA A 65 18.67 -4.92 -6.58
CA ALA A 65 17.85 -3.77 -6.95
C ALA A 65 17.26 -3.83 -8.38
N ASN A 66 17.65 -4.81 -9.20
CA ASN A 66 17.15 -4.98 -10.58
C ASN A 66 15.86 -5.81 -10.68
N ILE A 67 15.01 -5.76 -9.66
CA ILE A 67 13.75 -6.50 -9.59
C ILE A 67 12.57 -5.56 -9.34
N ASP A 68 11.34 -6.06 -9.55
CA ASP A 68 10.13 -5.34 -9.15
C ASP A 68 10.04 -5.22 -7.61
N ALA A 69 9.59 -4.08 -7.10
CA ALA A 69 9.45 -3.83 -5.67
C ALA A 69 8.62 -4.90 -4.95
N SER A 70 7.61 -5.47 -5.62
CA SER A 70 6.76 -6.53 -5.05
C SER A 70 7.32 -7.94 -5.22
N ALA A 71 8.48 -8.13 -5.89
CA ALA A 71 9.02 -9.46 -6.13
C ALA A 71 9.27 -10.22 -4.82
N GLY A 72 8.77 -11.45 -4.71
CA GLY A 72 8.89 -12.30 -3.52
C GLY A 72 8.03 -11.86 -2.33
N SER A 73 7.14 -10.86 -2.50
CA SER A 73 6.25 -10.42 -1.43
C SER A 73 5.13 -11.42 -1.14
N VAL A 74 4.63 -12.11 -2.16
CA VAL A 74 3.57 -13.12 -1.99
C VAL A 74 4.04 -14.24 -1.08
N GLU A 75 5.22 -14.79 -1.34
CA GLU A 75 5.81 -15.90 -0.59
C GLU A 75 6.07 -15.51 0.87
N GLU A 76 6.65 -14.32 1.10
CA GLU A 76 6.93 -13.85 2.46
C GLU A 76 5.65 -13.53 3.24
N VAL A 77 4.67 -12.89 2.62
CA VAL A 77 3.37 -12.62 3.23
C VAL A 77 2.65 -13.94 3.54
N ALA A 78 2.64 -14.90 2.60
CA ALA A 78 2.03 -16.21 2.82
C ALA A 78 2.63 -16.93 4.02
N ARG A 79 3.96 -16.95 4.12
CA ARG A 79 4.69 -17.54 5.25
C ARG A 79 4.31 -16.88 6.58
N ILE A 80 4.31 -15.55 6.64
CA ILE A 80 3.99 -14.78 7.86
C ILE A 80 2.53 -15.00 8.26
N VAL A 81 1.60 -14.92 7.31
CA VAL A 81 0.16 -15.12 7.56
C VAL A 81 -0.14 -16.53 8.04
N ALA A 82 0.50 -17.55 7.46
CA ALA A 82 0.35 -18.94 7.89
C ALA A 82 0.81 -19.10 9.35
N GLU A 83 1.98 -18.57 9.71
CA GLU A 83 2.51 -18.65 11.08
C GLU A 83 1.62 -17.89 12.09
N ILE A 84 1.12 -16.71 11.73
CA ILE A 84 0.17 -15.95 12.56
C ILE A 84 -1.11 -16.73 12.79
N ARG A 85 -1.70 -17.30 11.74
CA ARG A 85 -2.98 -18.04 11.82
C ARG A 85 -2.88 -19.35 12.59
N THR A 86 -1.71 -19.93 12.70
CA THR A 86 -1.50 -21.08 13.58
C THR A 86 -1.85 -20.76 15.05
N ARG A 87 -1.57 -19.54 15.50
CA ARG A 87 -1.87 -19.10 16.88
C ARG A 87 -3.13 -18.26 16.98
N TRP A 88 -3.43 -17.44 15.94
CA TRP A 88 -4.57 -16.51 15.88
C TRP A 88 -5.41 -16.77 14.64
N PRO A 89 -6.20 -17.86 14.57
CA PRO A 89 -6.89 -18.30 13.36
C PRO A 89 -7.95 -17.31 12.86
N PHE A 90 -8.48 -16.45 13.72
CA PHE A 90 -9.57 -15.52 13.40
C PHE A 90 -9.12 -14.06 13.33
N VAL A 91 -7.85 -13.75 13.51
CA VAL A 91 -7.35 -12.38 13.41
C VAL A 91 -7.57 -11.83 12.01
N ARG A 92 -8.13 -10.62 11.92
CA ARG A 92 -8.20 -9.91 10.63
C ARG A 92 -6.82 -9.38 10.28
N ILE A 93 -6.41 -9.58 9.02
CA ILE A 93 -5.11 -9.15 8.52
C ILE A 93 -5.34 -8.18 7.39
N LEU A 94 -4.75 -6.99 7.49
CA LEU A 94 -4.72 -5.96 6.46
C LEU A 94 -3.27 -5.75 6.03
N LEU A 95 -3.00 -5.92 4.74
CA LEU A 95 -1.72 -5.50 4.15
C LEU A 95 -1.80 -4.03 3.76
N ARG A 96 -0.75 -3.28 4.05
CA ARG A 96 -0.59 -1.90 3.63
C ARG A 96 0.76 -1.73 2.94
N ALA A 97 0.78 -1.03 1.80
CA ALA A 97 2.00 -0.79 1.04
C ALA A 97 1.84 0.39 0.08
N ASP A 98 2.93 0.84 -0.48
CA ASP A 98 2.97 1.85 -1.53
C ASP A 98 2.48 1.33 -2.90
N SER A 99 2.63 2.12 -3.95
CA SER A 99 2.18 1.77 -5.31
C SER A 99 3.04 0.67 -5.97
N GLY A 100 4.22 0.40 -5.49
CA GLY A 100 5.08 -0.68 -5.94
C GLY A 100 4.47 -2.06 -5.72
N PHE A 101 3.57 -2.19 -4.75
CA PHE A 101 2.92 -3.45 -4.39
C PHE A 101 1.52 -3.66 -4.99
N ALA A 102 0.97 -2.70 -5.71
CA ALA A 102 -0.33 -2.84 -6.38
C ALA A 102 -0.26 -3.77 -7.60
N ARG A 103 0.19 -4.99 -7.40
CA ARG A 103 0.38 -6.03 -8.42
C ARG A 103 -0.69 -7.10 -8.34
N GLU A 104 -1.07 -7.64 -9.51
CA GLU A 104 -2.11 -8.67 -9.62
C GLU A 104 -1.85 -9.86 -8.69
N ALA A 105 -0.63 -10.41 -8.71
CA ALA A 105 -0.29 -11.60 -7.93
C ALA A 105 -0.54 -11.41 -6.44
N LEU A 106 -0.11 -10.28 -5.86
CA LEU A 106 -0.30 -10.01 -4.43
C LEU A 106 -1.76 -9.73 -4.08
N MET A 107 -2.49 -8.95 -4.90
CA MET A 107 -3.90 -8.65 -4.67
C MET A 107 -4.77 -9.91 -4.80
N ALA A 108 -4.54 -10.74 -5.82
CA ALA A 108 -5.27 -11.99 -6.01
C ALA A 108 -5.01 -12.95 -4.84
N TRP A 109 -3.76 -13.12 -4.45
CA TRP A 109 -3.42 -13.94 -3.29
C TRP A 109 -4.14 -13.47 -2.02
N CYS A 110 -4.17 -12.16 -1.76
CA CYS A 110 -4.88 -11.59 -0.61
C CYS A 110 -6.37 -11.96 -0.64
N GLU A 111 -7.01 -11.77 -1.79
CA GLU A 111 -8.44 -12.04 -2.01
C GLU A 111 -8.77 -13.52 -1.81
N GLU A 112 -7.92 -14.43 -2.28
CA GLU A 112 -8.05 -15.89 -2.12
C GLU A 112 -7.83 -16.34 -0.67
N ASN A 113 -6.96 -15.66 0.05
CA ASN A 113 -6.56 -16.03 1.41
C ASN A 113 -7.25 -15.22 2.52
N ARG A 114 -8.31 -14.48 2.21
CA ARG A 114 -9.06 -13.67 3.19
C ARG A 114 -8.14 -12.71 3.98
N VAL A 115 -7.25 -12.07 3.25
CA VAL A 115 -6.39 -10.98 3.73
C VAL A 115 -6.85 -9.72 3.04
N ASP A 116 -7.14 -8.69 3.81
CA ASP A 116 -7.47 -7.39 3.26
C ASP A 116 -6.21 -6.66 2.80
N TYR A 117 -6.36 -5.74 1.86
CA TYR A 117 -5.25 -4.91 1.42
C TYR A 117 -5.65 -3.47 1.17
N LEU A 118 -4.62 -2.62 1.26
CA LEU A 118 -4.67 -1.18 1.03
C LEU A 118 -3.35 -0.76 0.40
N PHE A 119 -3.32 -0.65 -0.92
CA PHE A 119 -2.10 -0.31 -1.63
C PHE A 119 -2.24 1.04 -2.32
N GLY A 120 -1.17 1.83 -2.28
CA GLY A 120 -1.04 2.97 -3.15
C GLY A 120 -1.23 2.55 -4.61
N LEU A 121 -1.68 3.47 -5.45
CA LEU A 121 -1.80 3.22 -6.89
C LEU A 121 -1.18 4.38 -7.64
N ALA A 122 -0.20 4.08 -8.49
CA ALA A 122 0.52 5.08 -9.26
C ALA A 122 -0.43 5.87 -10.18
N ARG A 123 -0.31 7.20 -10.13
CA ARG A 123 -1.05 8.13 -10.99
C ARG A 123 -0.80 7.81 -12.47
N ASN A 124 -1.85 7.83 -13.27
CA ASN A 124 -1.76 7.75 -14.72
C ASN A 124 -2.92 8.53 -15.37
N ALA A 125 -2.77 8.85 -16.65
CA ALA A 125 -3.75 9.69 -17.38
C ALA A 125 -5.18 9.13 -17.35
N ARG A 126 -5.37 7.79 -17.37
CA ARG A 126 -6.70 7.16 -17.31
C ARG A 126 -7.38 7.32 -15.96
N LEU A 127 -6.61 7.25 -14.87
CA LEU A 127 -7.13 7.51 -13.52
C LEU A 127 -7.47 8.97 -13.33
N VAL A 128 -6.61 9.87 -13.81
CA VAL A 128 -6.86 11.32 -13.73
C VAL A 128 -8.12 11.71 -14.52
N ALA A 129 -8.31 11.19 -15.72
CA ALA A 129 -9.53 11.45 -16.51
C ALA A 129 -10.83 11.01 -15.79
N MET A 130 -10.75 10.02 -14.91
CA MET A 130 -11.93 9.56 -14.14
C MET A 130 -12.32 10.49 -13.00
N ILE A 131 -11.47 11.42 -12.62
CA ILE A 131 -11.67 12.33 -11.47
C ILE A 131 -11.69 13.81 -11.87
N GLU A 132 -11.77 14.10 -13.16
CA GLU A 132 -11.69 15.46 -13.70
C GLU A 132 -12.76 16.40 -13.11
N ALA A 133 -13.96 15.88 -12.88
CA ALA A 133 -15.04 16.65 -12.24
C ALA A 133 -14.70 17.00 -10.78
N GLU A 134 -14.20 16.04 -10.01
CA GLU A 134 -13.79 16.21 -8.61
C GLU A 134 -12.60 17.18 -8.49
N LEU A 135 -11.65 17.10 -9.42
CA LEU A 135 -10.54 18.05 -9.54
C LEU A 135 -11.04 19.49 -9.72
N SER A 136 -11.97 19.67 -10.68
CA SER A 136 -12.55 20.98 -10.99
C SER A 136 -13.33 21.55 -9.80
N GLU A 137 -14.10 20.71 -9.09
CA GLU A 137 -14.84 21.12 -7.90
C GLU A 137 -13.91 21.47 -6.72
N ALA A 138 -12.85 20.67 -6.49
CA ALA A 138 -11.89 20.94 -5.43
C ALA A 138 -11.18 22.28 -5.68
N LYS A 139 -10.76 22.53 -6.93
CA LYS A 139 -10.16 23.79 -7.36
C LYS A 139 -11.08 24.97 -7.11
N ALA A 140 -12.30 24.93 -7.63
CA ALA A 140 -13.28 26.00 -7.47
C ALA A 140 -13.61 26.30 -6.00
N LYS A 141 -13.64 25.26 -5.15
CA LYS A 141 -13.85 25.41 -3.72
C LYS A 141 -12.65 26.05 -3.03
N ALA A 142 -11.43 25.64 -3.37
CA ALA A 142 -10.21 26.22 -2.81
C ALA A 142 -10.05 27.68 -3.18
N GLU A 143 -10.31 28.02 -4.45
CA GLU A 143 -10.26 29.42 -4.95
C GLU A 143 -11.27 30.32 -4.22
N ARG A 144 -12.51 29.85 -4.01
CA ARG A 144 -13.54 30.61 -3.30
C ARG A 144 -13.26 30.80 -1.81
N SER A 145 -12.70 29.77 -1.16
CA SER A 145 -12.50 29.77 0.30
C SER A 145 -11.14 30.30 0.74
N GLY A 146 -10.17 30.40 -0.16
CA GLY A 146 -8.77 30.70 0.14
C GLY A 146 -8.07 29.61 0.98
N ARG A 147 -8.70 28.44 1.15
CA ARG A 147 -8.21 27.31 1.96
C ARG A 147 -8.10 26.04 1.12
N ALA A 148 -7.24 25.11 1.52
CA ALA A 148 -7.15 23.81 0.86
C ALA A 148 -8.51 23.11 0.86
N ALA A 149 -8.90 22.57 -0.27
CA ALA A 149 -10.13 21.81 -0.45
C ALA A 149 -9.81 20.35 -0.76
N ARG A 150 -10.63 19.45 -0.21
CA ARG A 150 -10.50 18.00 -0.43
C ARG A 150 -11.78 17.44 -1.02
N ARG A 151 -11.63 16.47 -1.92
CA ARG A 151 -12.69 15.64 -2.47
C ARG A 151 -12.25 14.18 -2.44
N PHE A 152 -13.21 13.30 -2.49
CA PHE A 152 -12.97 11.86 -2.54
C PHE A 152 -13.90 11.25 -3.58
N LYS A 153 -13.36 10.32 -4.35
CA LYS A 153 -14.12 9.48 -5.27
C LYS A 153 -13.86 8.02 -5.01
N ASP A 154 -14.93 7.23 -5.03
CA ASP A 154 -14.91 5.78 -4.80
C ASP A 154 -15.50 5.09 -6.04
N PHE A 155 -14.68 4.33 -6.76
CA PHE A 155 -15.07 3.73 -8.02
C PHE A 155 -14.38 2.38 -8.25
N LYS A 156 -14.86 1.61 -9.23
CA LYS A 156 -14.21 0.38 -9.68
C LYS A 156 -13.37 0.64 -10.91
N TRP A 157 -12.11 0.19 -10.86
CA TRP A 157 -11.15 0.36 -11.94
C TRP A 157 -10.29 -0.88 -12.14
N ARG A 158 -9.71 -1.01 -13.32
CA ARG A 158 -8.67 -2.00 -13.65
C ARG A 158 -7.66 -1.45 -14.64
N THR A 159 -6.47 -2.00 -14.64
CA THR A 159 -5.48 -1.82 -15.71
C THR A 159 -6.00 -2.41 -17.02
N ARG A 160 -5.35 -2.12 -18.14
CA ARG A 160 -5.75 -2.71 -19.44
C ARG A 160 -5.52 -4.22 -19.45
N ASN A 161 -4.31 -4.66 -19.07
CA ASN A 161 -3.86 -6.04 -19.28
C ASN A 161 -3.36 -6.75 -18.01
N SER A 162 -2.93 -6.00 -16.97
CA SER A 162 -2.24 -6.60 -15.81
C SER A 162 -3.16 -7.01 -14.67
N TRP A 163 -4.40 -6.53 -14.62
CA TRP A 163 -5.37 -6.93 -13.59
C TRP A 163 -6.45 -7.82 -14.20
N SER A 164 -6.72 -8.95 -13.58
CA SER A 164 -7.75 -9.92 -14.01
C SER A 164 -9.17 -9.36 -13.89
N ARG A 165 -9.41 -8.47 -12.93
CA ARG A 165 -10.73 -7.91 -12.62
C ARG A 165 -10.68 -6.45 -12.18
N LYS A 166 -11.86 -5.81 -12.18
CA LYS A 166 -12.02 -4.48 -11.58
C LYS A 166 -11.96 -4.57 -10.07
N ARG A 167 -11.17 -3.70 -9.45
CA ARG A 167 -11.05 -3.54 -7.98
C ARG A 167 -11.53 -2.17 -7.54
N ARG A 168 -11.88 -2.04 -6.27
CA ARG A 168 -12.26 -0.77 -5.67
C ARG A 168 -11.04 0.14 -5.61
N VAL A 169 -11.20 1.35 -6.12
CA VAL A 169 -10.20 2.42 -6.04
C VAL A 169 -10.84 3.60 -5.32
N ILE A 170 -10.12 4.14 -4.36
CA ILE A 170 -10.47 5.36 -3.66
C ILE A 170 -9.45 6.41 -4.08
N GLU A 171 -9.95 7.53 -4.51
CA GLU A 171 -9.16 8.71 -4.82
C GLU A 171 -9.35 9.75 -3.73
N LYS A 172 -8.28 10.43 -3.39
CA LYS A 172 -8.25 11.66 -2.60
C LYS A 172 -7.67 12.77 -3.44
N GLU A 173 -8.51 13.74 -3.75
CA GLU A 173 -8.06 15.00 -4.29
C GLU A 173 -7.81 16.01 -3.17
N GLU A 174 -6.66 16.64 -3.20
CA GLU A 174 -6.31 17.74 -2.31
C GLU A 174 -5.75 18.89 -3.14
N TRP A 175 -6.56 19.93 -3.29
CA TRP A 175 -6.12 21.16 -3.91
C TRP A 175 -5.49 22.07 -2.86
N THR A 176 -4.19 22.26 -2.97
CA THR A 176 -3.44 23.21 -2.13
C THR A 176 -3.20 24.52 -2.90
N LYS A 177 -2.60 25.51 -2.24
CA LYS A 177 -2.30 26.82 -2.86
C LYS A 177 -1.41 26.76 -4.11
N ARG A 178 -0.78 25.63 -4.41
CA ARG A 178 0.24 25.51 -5.47
C ARG A 178 -0.08 24.46 -6.53
N GLU A 179 -0.65 23.31 -6.19
CA GLU A 179 -0.83 22.19 -7.13
C GLU A 179 -1.95 21.25 -6.74
N ASP A 180 -2.49 20.56 -7.76
CA ASP A 180 -3.33 19.36 -7.58
C ASP A 180 -2.46 18.16 -7.17
N ASN A 181 -2.91 17.43 -6.16
CA ASN A 181 -2.19 16.25 -5.70
C ASN A 181 -3.17 15.07 -5.53
N PRO A 182 -3.67 14.49 -6.64
CA PRO A 182 -4.54 13.33 -6.56
C PRO A 182 -3.75 12.09 -6.13
N ARG A 183 -4.24 11.42 -5.09
CA ARG A 183 -3.70 10.17 -4.59
C ARG A 183 -4.72 9.06 -4.77
N PHE A 184 -4.27 7.94 -5.31
CA PHE A 184 -5.11 6.79 -5.56
C PHE A 184 -4.69 5.63 -4.69
N ILE A 185 -5.69 4.87 -4.22
CA ILE A 185 -5.51 3.65 -3.43
C ILE A 185 -6.39 2.57 -4.03
N VAL A 186 -5.87 1.36 -4.14
CA VAL A 186 -6.66 0.16 -4.44
C VAL A 186 -6.84 -0.67 -3.17
N THR A 187 -8.05 -1.22 -2.96
CA THR A 187 -8.38 -1.95 -1.73
C THR A 187 -9.41 -3.05 -1.94
N SER A 188 -9.34 -4.10 -1.12
CA SER A 188 -10.38 -5.14 -0.98
C SER A 188 -11.48 -4.75 0.00
N LEU A 189 -11.23 -3.79 0.90
CA LEU A 189 -12.17 -3.40 1.95
C LEU A 189 -13.48 -2.89 1.35
N LYS A 190 -14.60 -3.29 1.95
CA LYS A 190 -15.93 -2.83 1.56
C LYS A 190 -16.19 -1.43 2.12
N ARG A 191 -17.13 -0.70 1.48
CA ARG A 191 -17.50 0.66 1.88
C ARG A 191 -18.06 0.74 3.31
N THR A 192 -18.70 -0.32 3.78
CA THR A 192 -19.27 -0.45 5.15
C THR A 192 -18.20 -0.78 6.20
N GLU A 193 -17.06 -1.30 5.79
CA GLU A 193 -15.95 -1.67 6.69
C GLU A 193 -14.98 -0.52 6.93
N THR A 194 -15.00 0.48 6.05
CA THR A 194 -14.48 1.81 6.36
C THR A 194 -15.55 2.51 7.20
N GLY A 195 -15.54 2.27 8.51
CA GLY A 195 -16.63 2.68 9.41
C GLY A 195 -16.99 4.16 9.31
N ALA A 196 -18.19 4.53 9.77
CA ALA A 196 -18.67 5.91 9.80
C ALA A 196 -17.74 6.91 10.55
N ALA A 197 -16.77 6.40 11.31
CA ALA A 197 -15.70 7.16 11.97
C ALA A 197 -14.41 7.29 11.15
N GLU A 198 -14.20 6.43 10.14
CA GLU A 198 -13.08 6.54 9.20
C GLU A 198 -13.59 7.08 7.87
N THR A 199 -13.63 8.39 7.77
CA THR A 199 -13.82 9.04 6.46
C THR A 199 -12.70 8.56 5.52
N PRO A 200 -12.93 8.47 4.20
CA PRO A 200 -11.88 8.21 3.22
C PRO A 200 -10.63 9.08 3.45
N ALA A 201 -10.78 10.25 4.06
CA ALA A 201 -9.72 11.17 4.45
C ALA A 201 -8.71 10.58 5.45
N ASN A 202 -9.19 9.95 6.52
CA ASN A 202 -8.31 9.35 7.53
C ASN A 202 -7.64 8.08 7.02
N PHE A 203 -8.29 7.39 6.11
CA PHE A 203 -7.83 6.18 5.49
C PHE A 203 -6.68 6.45 4.49
N VAL A 204 -6.85 7.43 3.59
CA VAL A 204 -5.81 7.84 2.62
C VAL A 204 -4.65 8.57 3.30
N GLY A 205 -4.91 9.29 4.40
CA GLY A 205 -3.88 9.98 5.17
C GLY A 205 -2.86 9.04 5.83
N ARG A 206 -3.27 7.80 6.13
CA ARG A 206 -2.38 6.78 6.73
C ARG A 206 -1.46 6.10 5.70
N VAL A 207 -1.83 6.09 4.42
CA VAL A 207 -1.02 5.50 3.33
C VAL A 207 -0.07 6.51 2.71
N GLY A 208 -0.32 7.79 2.88
CA GLY A 208 0.52 8.87 2.35
C GLY A 208 1.65 9.33 3.27
N ALA A 209 2.00 8.53 4.27
CA ALA A 209 3.10 8.79 5.20
C ALA A 209 4.33 7.90 4.91
N PHE A 210 4.44 7.39 3.67
CA PHE A 210 5.63 6.72 3.14
C PHE A 210 6.26 7.58 2.06
#